data_417b4cacb656e825101788d0efe00d81
#
_entry.id   417b4cacb656e825101788d0efe00d81
#
_cell.length_a   1.000
_cell.length_b   1.000
_cell.length_c   1.000
_cell.angle_alpha   90.00
_cell.angle_beta   90.00
_cell.angle_gamma   90.00
#
_symmetry.space_group_name_H-M   'P 1'
#
loop_
_entity.id
_entity.type
_entity.pdbx_description
1 polymer ?
#
loop_
_entity_poly.entity_id
_entity_poly.type
_entity_poly.pdbx_seq_one_letter_code
_entity_poly.pdbx_strand_id
1 'polypeptide(L)'
;MAQHFGGGTAPFLIAGPCVVESDDLNLRVGEALADLAVKLGLHVIYKASYDKANRSRLKGARGPGPERGLAALATVRAATGLPILTDVHETGQVSAAAQVADVLQIPAFLCRQTDLLVAAGRAGRAVNVKKGQWMAPEGMAGAVEKVRAGGAPEIAVTERGTFFGYGDLVVDMRNFARLRSACGTPVVYDGTHAVQQPGQGPEGSSGGLRDLIPPLLYAAAAAGADGFFLETHPDPDRAPSDGPNMIPLDQLAGIVSIALDVWHAARAGDTAAARSQGGGRAVVEDRARAVPPARARK
;
A
#
# COMPACT_ATOMS: atom_id res chain seq x y z
N MET A 1 12.78 15.65 6.04
CA MET A 1 12.76 14.19 5.86
C MET A 1 12.10 13.90 4.53
N ALA A 2 12.56 12.89 3.79
CA ALA A 2 11.89 12.48 2.56
C ALA A 2 10.49 11.97 2.89
N GLN A 3 9.46 12.42 2.16
CA GLN A 3 8.10 11.91 2.31
C GLN A 3 7.94 10.67 1.44
N HIS A 4 7.75 9.51 2.07
CA HIS A 4 7.61 8.24 1.35
C HIS A 4 6.18 8.00 0.86
N PHE A 5 5.17 8.55 1.53
CA PHE A 5 3.76 8.30 1.24
C PHE A 5 3.04 9.48 0.56
N GLY A 6 3.75 10.23 -0.28
CA GLY A 6 3.19 11.21 -1.22
C GLY A 6 2.54 12.45 -0.60
N GLY A 7 2.47 12.56 0.72
CA GLY A 7 1.88 13.74 1.41
C GLY A 7 0.45 14.09 1.01
N GLY A 8 -0.29 13.19 0.36
CA GLY A 8 -1.68 13.39 -0.10
C GLY A 8 -1.83 14.18 -1.41
N THR A 9 -0.74 14.65 -2.02
CA THR A 9 -0.76 15.51 -3.22
C THR A 9 -0.36 14.80 -4.51
N ALA A 10 0.34 13.68 -4.41
CA ALA A 10 0.75 12.85 -5.54
C ALA A 10 0.66 11.36 -5.16
N PRO A 11 0.32 10.50 -6.12
CA PRO A 11 0.32 9.06 -5.87
C PRO A 11 1.75 8.53 -5.76
N PHE A 12 1.90 7.35 -5.15
CA PHE A 12 3.17 6.65 -5.07
C PHE A 12 2.98 5.15 -5.33
N LEU A 13 4.06 4.47 -5.67
CA LEU A 13 4.06 3.03 -5.95
C LEU A 13 5.03 2.30 -5.04
N ILE A 14 4.57 1.26 -4.37
CA ILE A 14 5.40 0.25 -3.72
C ILE A 14 5.42 -0.96 -4.66
N ALA A 15 6.58 -1.32 -5.21
CA ALA A 15 6.68 -2.44 -6.14
C ALA A 15 8.00 -3.21 -6.00
N GLY A 16 7.99 -4.46 -6.46
CA GLY A 16 9.16 -5.34 -6.47
C GLY A 16 8.78 -6.81 -6.43
N PRO A 17 9.74 -7.72 -6.33
CA PRO A 17 9.45 -9.15 -6.20
C PRO A 17 8.83 -9.46 -4.84
N CYS A 18 8.06 -10.55 -4.77
CA CYS A 18 7.44 -10.96 -3.51
C CYS A 18 8.48 -11.15 -2.40
N VAL A 19 9.58 -11.82 -2.72
CA VAL A 19 10.68 -12.18 -1.82
C VAL A 19 12.01 -11.89 -2.49
N VAL A 20 13.04 -11.62 -1.71
CA VAL A 20 14.43 -11.51 -2.20
C VAL A 20 14.85 -12.84 -2.83
N GLU A 21 15.32 -12.79 -4.06
CA GLU A 21 15.82 -13.93 -4.84
C GLU A 21 17.32 -13.78 -5.15
N SER A 22 17.75 -14.05 -6.38
CA SER A 22 19.14 -13.82 -6.78
C SER A 22 19.45 -12.32 -6.91
N ASP A 23 20.71 -11.96 -6.72
CA ASP A 23 21.15 -10.57 -6.83
C ASP A 23 20.85 -10.00 -8.22
N ASP A 24 21.07 -10.79 -9.30
CA ASP A 24 20.77 -10.39 -10.67
C ASP A 24 19.28 -10.10 -10.88
N LEU A 25 18.39 -10.92 -10.33
CA LEU A 25 16.95 -10.69 -10.43
C LEU A 25 16.54 -9.45 -9.66
N ASN A 26 17.02 -9.30 -8.43
CA ASN A 26 16.70 -8.15 -7.58
C ASN A 26 17.17 -6.83 -8.23
N LEU A 27 18.39 -6.80 -8.80
CA LEU A 27 18.92 -5.66 -9.54
C LEU A 27 18.11 -5.37 -10.79
N ARG A 28 17.84 -6.37 -11.62
CA ARG A 28 17.03 -6.23 -12.84
C ARG A 28 15.66 -5.61 -12.56
N VAL A 29 14.97 -6.08 -11.50
CA VAL A 29 13.68 -5.52 -11.11
C VAL A 29 13.85 -4.11 -10.55
N GLY A 30 14.87 -3.88 -9.75
CA GLY A 30 15.17 -2.56 -9.18
C GLY A 30 15.45 -1.51 -10.27
N GLU A 31 16.30 -1.82 -11.24
CA GLU A 31 16.61 -0.93 -12.36
C GLU A 31 15.36 -0.62 -13.21
N ALA A 32 14.56 -1.64 -13.55
CA ALA A 32 13.31 -1.42 -14.28
C ALA A 32 12.32 -0.54 -13.52
N LEU A 33 12.28 -0.62 -12.17
CA LEU A 33 11.46 0.24 -11.34
C LEU A 33 12.01 1.66 -11.22
N ALA A 34 13.34 1.84 -11.23
CA ALA A 34 13.97 3.16 -11.29
C ALA A 34 13.67 3.86 -12.62
N ASP A 35 13.77 3.14 -13.74
CA ASP A 35 13.40 3.64 -15.06
C ASP A 35 11.92 4.02 -15.14
N LEU A 36 11.04 3.19 -14.56
CA LEU A 36 9.61 3.48 -14.46
C LEU A 36 9.34 4.76 -13.64
N ALA A 37 10.05 4.94 -12.52
CA ALA A 37 9.94 6.13 -11.68
C ALA A 37 10.25 7.41 -12.47
N VAL A 38 11.34 7.40 -13.23
CA VAL A 38 11.73 8.52 -14.10
C VAL A 38 10.73 8.73 -15.23
N LYS A 39 10.34 7.66 -15.92
CA LYS A 39 9.43 7.72 -17.07
C LYS A 39 8.05 8.28 -16.72
N LEU A 40 7.51 7.92 -15.56
CA LEU A 40 6.17 8.33 -15.12
C LEU A 40 6.17 9.53 -14.16
N GLY A 41 7.35 10.04 -13.75
CA GLY A 41 7.47 11.07 -12.73
C GLY A 41 6.85 10.63 -11.38
N LEU A 42 6.98 9.33 -11.06
CA LEU A 42 6.31 8.69 -9.93
C LEU A 42 7.30 8.37 -8.82
N HIS A 43 6.92 8.65 -7.57
CA HIS A 43 7.68 8.16 -6.43
C HIS A 43 7.50 6.64 -6.30
N VAL A 44 8.59 5.90 -6.44
CA VAL A 44 8.60 4.43 -6.38
C VAL A 44 9.44 3.98 -5.18
N ILE A 45 8.90 3.05 -4.41
CA ILE A 45 9.56 2.38 -3.28
C ILE A 45 9.78 0.93 -3.69
N TYR A 46 11.03 0.50 -3.73
CA TYR A 46 11.36 -0.91 -4.01
C TYR A 46 10.98 -1.79 -2.83
N LYS A 47 10.25 -2.87 -3.08
CA LYS A 47 9.82 -3.80 -2.04
C LYS A 47 10.27 -5.23 -2.31
N ALA A 48 10.91 -5.85 -1.35
CA ALA A 48 11.02 -7.31 -1.28
C ALA A 48 11.09 -7.77 0.18
N SER A 49 10.52 -8.95 0.47
CA SER A 49 10.61 -9.56 1.80
C SER A 49 11.86 -10.41 1.90
N TYR A 50 12.63 -10.29 2.97
CA TYR A 50 13.76 -11.19 3.23
C TYR A 50 13.31 -12.55 3.78
N ASP A 51 12.10 -12.63 4.33
CA ASP A 51 11.49 -13.84 4.85
C ASP A 51 9.97 -13.83 4.64
N LYS A 52 9.41 -14.97 4.38
CA LYS A 52 7.97 -15.23 4.36
C LYS A 52 7.61 -16.11 5.57
N ALA A 53 7.44 -15.48 6.73
CA ALA A 53 7.26 -16.15 8.01
C ALA A 53 5.93 -16.91 8.16
N ASN A 54 4.91 -16.57 7.35
CA ASN A 54 3.54 -17.09 7.46
C ASN A 54 3.18 -18.12 6.37
N ARG A 55 4.11 -18.99 5.99
CA ARG A 55 3.83 -20.04 5.00
C ARG A 55 2.76 -21.02 5.47
N SER A 56 1.87 -21.42 4.56
CA SER A 56 0.87 -22.47 4.80
C SER A 56 1.50 -23.85 5.02
N ARG A 57 2.77 -24.03 4.64
CA ARG A 57 3.50 -25.30 4.74
C ARG A 57 4.86 -25.10 5.38
N LEU A 58 5.28 -26.06 6.20
CA LEU A 58 6.60 -26.06 6.84
C LEU A 58 7.75 -25.99 5.82
N LYS A 59 7.62 -26.68 4.68
CA LYS A 59 8.63 -26.72 3.60
C LYS A 59 8.47 -25.61 2.56
N GLY A 60 7.55 -24.64 2.74
CA GLY A 60 7.37 -23.53 1.81
C GLY A 60 8.62 -22.66 1.72
N ALA A 61 8.93 -22.16 0.54
CA ALA A 61 10.06 -21.26 0.33
C ALA A 61 9.89 -19.99 1.17
N ARG A 62 10.86 -19.70 2.04
CA ARG A 62 10.80 -18.56 2.97
C ARG A 62 11.60 -17.36 2.51
N GLY A 63 12.59 -17.54 1.70
CA GLY A 63 13.57 -16.52 1.32
C GLY A 63 14.93 -16.72 1.99
N PRO A 64 15.90 -15.79 1.76
CA PRO A 64 17.29 -15.95 2.21
C PRO A 64 17.51 -15.68 3.70
N GLY A 65 16.49 -15.20 4.42
CA GLY A 65 16.61 -14.74 5.80
C GLY A 65 17.13 -13.30 5.95
N PRO A 66 17.14 -12.77 7.17
CA PRO A 66 17.41 -11.35 7.41
C PRO A 66 18.82 -10.91 6.98
N GLU A 67 19.86 -11.66 7.30
CA GLU A 67 21.25 -11.26 7.03
C GLU A 67 21.49 -11.08 5.51
N ARG A 68 21.27 -12.15 4.73
CA ARG A 68 21.48 -12.13 3.28
C ARG A 68 20.44 -11.24 2.57
N GLY A 69 19.21 -11.27 3.03
CA GLY A 69 18.13 -10.50 2.42
C GLY A 69 18.32 -9.00 2.60
N LEU A 70 18.73 -8.54 3.79
CA LEU A 70 19.02 -7.13 4.02
C LEU A 70 20.26 -6.67 3.23
N ALA A 71 21.30 -7.50 3.09
CA ALA A 71 22.44 -7.19 2.26
C ALA A 71 22.04 -7.03 0.77
N ALA A 72 21.20 -7.92 0.23
CA ALA A 72 20.68 -7.81 -1.14
C ALA A 72 19.85 -6.53 -1.33
N LEU A 73 19.00 -6.18 -0.38
CA LEU A 73 18.21 -4.93 -0.41
C LEU A 73 19.12 -3.68 -0.38
N ALA A 74 20.19 -3.70 0.41
CA ALA A 74 21.17 -2.62 0.43
C ALA A 74 21.90 -2.47 -0.92
N THR A 75 22.17 -3.59 -1.61
CA THR A 75 22.76 -3.57 -2.96
C THR A 75 21.81 -2.93 -3.97
N VAL A 76 20.52 -3.30 -3.97
CA VAL A 76 19.51 -2.67 -4.84
C VAL A 76 19.42 -1.17 -4.57
N ARG A 77 19.39 -0.76 -3.30
CA ARG A 77 19.35 0.66 -2.91
C ARG A 77 20.56 1.43 -3.46
N ALA A 78 21.75 0.86 -3.31
CA ALA A 78 22.99 1.50 -3.79
C ALA A 78 23.02 1.64 -5.31
N ALA A 79 22.50 0.65 -6.04
CA ALA A 79 22.50 0.64 -7.50
C ALA A 79 21.43 1.57 -8.11
N THR A 80 20.25 1.67 -7.48
CA THR A 80 19.08 2.32 -8.08
C THR A 80 18.72 3.66 -7.44
N GLY A 81 19.17 3.91 -6.21
CA GLY A 81 18.75 5.08 -5.42
C GLY A 81 17.31 5.02 -4.92
N LEU A 82 16.55 3.95 -5.23
CA LEU A 82 15.17 3.80 -4.76
C LEU A 82 15.13 3.59 -3.23
N PRO A 83 14.17 4.20 -2.53
CA PRO A 83 13.89 3.84 -1.14
C PRO A 83 13.44 2.38 -1.04
N ILE A 84 13.79 1.74 0.07
CA ILE A 84 13.55 0.31 0.30
C ILE A 84 12.42 0.11 1.31
N LEU A 85 11.52 -0.82 1.00
CA LEU A 85 10.53 -1.37 1.93
C LEU A 85 10.76 -2.86 2.13
N THR A 86 10.74 -3.31 3.39
CA THR A 86 10.73 -4.75 3.72
C THR A 86 9.83 -5.04 4.92
N ASP A 87 9.39 -6.31 5.02
CA ASP A 87 8.54 -6.76 6.13
C ASP A 87 9.38 -7.06 7.38
N VAL A 88 8.81 -6.80 8.56
CA VAL A 88 9.32 -7.26 9.86
C VAL A 88 8.25 -8.14 10.55
N HIS A 89 8.69 -9.25 11.17
CA HIS A 89 7.78 -10.24 11.74
C HIS A 89 7.92 -10.34 13.26
N GLU A 90 9.07 -9.96 13.80
CA GLU A 90 9.41 -10.00 15.23
C GLU A 90 10.09 -8.71 15.64
N THR A 91 9.95 -8.34 16.91
CA THR A 91 10.55 -7.12 17.47
C THR A 91 12.07 -7.09 17.33
N GLY A 92 12.73 -8.25 17.47
CA GLY A 92 14.17 -8.39 17.32
C GLY A 92 14.72 -8.09 15.92
N GLN A 93 13.88 -8.17 14.88
CA GLN A 93 14.27 -7.90 13.49
C GLN A 93 14.26 -6.40 13.14
N VAL A 94 13.50 -5.59 13.89
CA VAL A 94 13.20 -4.19 13.56
C VAL A 94 14.47 -3.35 13.44
N SER A 95 15.39 -3.47 14.39
CA SER A 95 16.62 -2.66 14.40
C SER A 95 17.49 -2.92 13.18
N ALA A 96 17.72 -4.20 12.84
CA ALA A 96 18.51 -4.56 11.65
C ALA A 96 17.84 -4.13 10.35
N ALA A 97 16.53 -4.36 10.21
CA ALA A 97 15.77 -3.93 9.04
C ALA A 97 15.80 -2.40 8.85
N ALA A 98 15.70 -1.63 9.93
CA ALA A 98 15.73 -0.17 9.90
C ALA A 98 17.06 0.44 9.47
N GLN A 99 18.17 -0.30 9.51
CA GLN A 99 19.47 0.16 9.00
C GLN A 99 19.48 0.20 7.46
N VAL A 100 18.69 -0.64 6.81
CA VAL A 100 18.65 -0.76 5.35
C VAL A 100 17.36 -0.17 4.77
N ALA A 101 16.22 -0.50 5.35
CA ALA A 101 14.92 -0.08 4.84
C ALA A 101 14.56 1.35 5.28
N ASP A 102 13.98 2.11 4.35
CA ASP A 102 13.40 3.43 4.58
C ASP A 102 11.97 3.33 5.10
N VAL A 103 11.30 2.22 4.74
CA VAL A 103 9.93 1.90 5.16
C VAL A 103 9.90 0.48 5.74
N LEU A 104 9.40 0.34 6.97
CA LEU A 104 9.11 -0.95 7.58
C LEU A 104 7.66 -1.34 7.31
N GLN A 105 7.42 -2.59 6.92
CA GLN A 105 6.07 -3.10 6.70
C GLN A 105 5.67 -4.07 7.79
N ILE A 106 4.45 -3.89 8.32
CA ILE A 106 3.81 -4.85 9.22
C ILE A 106 2.86 -5.71 8.38
N PRO A 107 3.08 -7.03 8.28
CA PRO A 107 2.21 -7.96 7.57
C PRO A 107 0.78 -7.96 8.12
N ALA A 108 -0.19 -8.31 7.28
CA ALA A 108 -1.61 -8.28 7.63
C ALA A 108 -1.96 -9.13 8.86
N PHE A 109 -1.40 -10.34 8.98
CA PHE A 109 -1.65 -11.19 10.15
C PHE A 109 -1.07 -10.64 11.46
N LEU A 110 -0.10 -9.73 11.39
CA LEU A 110 0.57 -9.14 12.54
C LEU A 110 0.08 -7.71 12.86
N CYS A 111 -0.94 -7.22 12.15
CA CYS A 111 -1.42 -5.85 12.28
C CYS A 111 -1.97 -5.46 13.66
N ARG A 112 -2.16 -6.41 14.57
CA ARG A 112 -2.62 -6.18 15.95
C ARG A 112 -1.53 -6.39 17.01
N GLN A 113 -0.33 -6.86 16.64
CA GLN A 113 0.77 -7.18 17.57
C GLN A 113 1.35 -5.90 18.18
N THR A 114 0.98 -5.61 19.42
CA THR A 114 1.29 -4.33 20.08
C THR A 114 2.79 -4.06 20.11
N ASP A 115 3.58 -5.02 20.58
CA ASP A 115 5.03 -4.83 20.77
C ASP A 115 5.74 -4.63 19.43
N LEU A 116 5.33 -5.35 18.37
CA LEU A 116 5.90 -5.20 17.04
C LEU A 116 5.57 -3.82 16.43
N LEU A 117 4.32 -3.36 16.55
CA LEU A 117 3.87 -2.05 16.05
C LEU A 117 4.60 -0.90 16.77
N VAL A 118 4.73 -0.97 18.09
CA VAL A 118 5.47 0.03 18.88
C VAL A 118 6.96 -0.01 18.54
N ALA A 119 7.56 -1.20 18.40
CA ALA A 119 8.97 -1.33 18.03
C ALA A 119 9.25 -0.76 16.63
N ALA A 120 8.40 -1.06 15.63
CA ALA A 120 8.50 -0.48 14.31
C ALA A 120 8.38 1.05 14.35
N GLY A 121 7.45 1.59 15.15
CA GLY A 121 7.30 3.03 15.36
C GLY A 121 8.56 3.69 15.94
N ARG A 122 9.27 3.01 16.84
CA ARG A 122 10.51 3.51 17.49
C ARG A 122 11.74 3.49 16.59
N ALA A 123 11.67 2.79 15.46
CA ALA A 123 12.80 2.61 14.57
C ALA A 123 13.22 3.89 13.81
N GLY A 124 12.41 4.97 13.87
CA GLY A 124 12.67 6.23 13.16
C GLY A 124 12.51 6.13 11.66
N ARG A 125 11.78 5.11 11.18
CA ARG A 125 11.46 4.87 9.77
C ARG A 125 9.97 5.06 9.53
N ALA A 126 9.59 5.29 8.27
CA ALA A 126 8.20 5.23 7.86
C ALA A 126 7.65 3.81 8.07
N VAL A 127 6.37 3.68 8.40
CA VAL A 127 5.74 2.38 8.67
C VAL A 127 4.49 2.21 7.83
N ASN A 128 4.43 1.12 7.05
CA ASN A 128 3.23 0.68 6.36
C ASN A 128 2.59 -0.49 7.10
N VAL A 129 1.32 -0.37 7.48
CA VAL A 129 0.58 -1.44 8.18
C VAL A 129 -0.46 -2.04 7.25
N LYS A 130 -0.30 -3.30 6.88
CA LYS A 130 -1.30 -4.01 6.08
C LYS A 130 -2.51 -4.38 6.93
N LYS A 131 -3.71 -4.06 6.44
CA LYS A 131 -4.97 -4.40 7.11
C LYS A 131 -5.17 -5.91 7.14
N GLY A 132 -5.47 -6.46 8.31
CA GLY A 132 -5.87 -7.86 8.43
C GLY A 132 -7.15 -8.16 7.65
N GLN A 133 -7.23 -9.33 7.02
CA GLN A 133 -8.36 -9.71 6.18
C GLN A 133 -9.69 -9.82 6.94
N TRP A 134 -9.63 -9.98 8.24
CA TRP A 134 -10.79 -10.02 9.17
C TRP A 134 -11.13 -8.67 9.81
N MET A 135 -10.29 -7.65 9.58
CA MET A 135 -10.43 -6.35 10.24
C MET A 135 -11.43 -5.46 9.51
N ALA A 136 -12.34 -4.85 10.27
CA ALA A 136 -13.05 -3.67 9.79
C ALA A 136 -12.07 -2.49 9.63
N PRO A 137 -12.29 -1.58 8.68
CA PRO A 137 -11.43 -0.41 8.47
C PRO A 137 -11.17 0.39 9.74
N GLU A 138 -12.20 0.61 10.55
CA GLU A 138 -12.16 1.39 11.78
C GLU A 138 -11.23 0.74 12.83
N GLY A 139 -11.10 -0.59 12.81
CA GLY A 139 -10.21 -1.33 13.71
C GLY A 139 -8.72 -1.06 13.47
N MET A 140 -8.36 -0.52 12.30
CA MET A 140 -6.97 -0.15 11.98
C MET A 140 -6.49 1.10 12.74
N ALA A 141 -7.40 1.92 13.27
CA ALA A 141 -7.06 3.07 14.10
C ALA A 141 -6.16 2.68 15.29
N GLY A 142 -6.49 1.56 15.97
CA GLY A 142 -5.68 1.06 17.08
C GLY A 142 -4.28 0.57 16.67
N ALA A 143 -4.11 0.06 15.45
CA ALA A 143 -2.78 -0.28 14.92
C ALA A 143 -1.94 0.97 14.66
N VAL A 144 -2.54 1.98 14.03
CA VAL A 144 -1.89 3.28 13.76
C VAL A 144 -1.54 4.00 15.05
N GLU A 145 -2.41 3.98 16.06
CA GLU A 145 -2.15 4.54 17.39
C GLU A 145 -0.86 3.96 18.00
N LYS A 146 -0.68 2.65 17.95
CA LYS A 146 0.51 1.96 18.49
C LYS A 146 1.79 2.36 17.75
N VAL A 147 1.75 2.43 16.42
CA VAL A 147 2.89 2.88 15.61
C VAL A 147 3.21 4.35 15.92
N ARG A 148 2.17 5.19 16.03
CA ARG A 148 2.32 6.62 16.36
C ARG A 148 2.90 6.82 17.77
N ALA A 149 2.46 6.01 18.75
CA ALA A 149 3.02 6.01 20.10
C ALA A 149 4.51 5.62 20.12
N GLY A 150 4.98 4.84 19.15
CA GLY A 150 6.39 4.57 18.92
C GLY A 150 7.17 5.77 18.38
N GLY A 151 6.55 6.72 17.73
CA GLY A 151 7.18 7.93 17.17
C GLY A 151 7.55 7.84 15.69
N ALA A 152 6.90 6.94 14.91
CA ALA A 152 7.13 6.85 13.47
C ALA A 152 6.91 8.21 12.78
N PRO A 153 7.84 8.65 11.90
CA PRO A 153 7.73 9.95 11.22
C PRO A 153 6.59 9.97 10.18
N GLU A 154 6.32 8.83 9.56
CA GLU A 154 5.24 8.66 8.58
C GLU A 154 4.57 7.29 8.78
N ILE A 155 3.26 7.24 8.57
CA ILE A 155 2.48 6.00 8.67
C ILE A 155 1.54 5.94 7.48
N ALA A 156 1.43 4.75 6.86
CA ALA A 156 0.39 4.42 5.90
C ALA A 156 -0.34 3.15 6.33
N VAL A 157 -1.56 2.98 5.88
CA VAL A 157 -2.32 1.73 6.01
C VAL A 157 -2.61 1.16 4.63
N THR A 158 -2.59 -0.17 4.51
CA THR A 158 -2.80 -0.84 3.23
C THR A 158 -4.07 -1.69 3.25
N GLU A 159 -5.02 -1.38 2.38
CA GLU A 159 -6.17 -2.24 2.05
C GLU A 159 -5.71 -3.36 1.13
N ARG A 160 -6.02 -4.62 1.50
CA ARG A 160 -5.58 -5.82 0.76
C ARG A 160 -6.67 -6.90 0.66
N GLY A 161 -7.92 -6.50 0.85
CA GLY A 161 -9.07 -7.37 0.83
C GLY A 161 -9.47 -7.91 2.21
N THR A 162 -10.67 -8.39 2.26
CA THR A 162 -11.34 -8.94 3.45
C THR A 162 -11.77 -10.36 3.15
N PHE A 163 -11.69 -11.25 4.14
CA PHE A 163 -12.26 -12.58 4.06
C PHE A 163 -13.76 -12.48 3.83
N PHE A 164 -14.20 -13.21 2.82
CA PHE A 164 -15.59 -13.28 2.48
C PHE A 164 -15.93 -14.70 2.00
N GLY A 165 -17.18 -14.96 1.63
CA GLY A 165 -17.56 -16.20 0.97
C GLY A 165 -16.89 -16.36 -0.41
N TYR A 166 -17.16 -17.41 -1.11
CA TYR A 166 -16.74 -17.71 -2.50
C TYR A 166 -15.25 -18.07 -2.69
N GLY A 167 -14.43 -18.10 -1.62
CA GLY A 167 -13.00 -18.39 -1.72
C GLY A 167 -12.13 -17.22 -2.18
N ASP A 168 -12.72 -16.11 -2.58
CA ASP A 168 -12.04 -14.88 -2.96
C ASP A 168 -11.92 -13.92 -1.76
N LEU A 169 -10.94 -13.01 -1.84
CA LEU A 169 -10.91 -11.81 -1.01
C LEU A 169 -11.70 -10.70 -1.69
N VAL A 170 -12.47 -9.95 -0.90
CA VAL A 170 -13.29 -8.85 -1.41
C VAL A 170 -12.69 -7.51 -0.98
N VAL A 171 -12.47 -6.61 -1.93
CA VAL A 171 -12.13 -5.22 -1.66
C VAL A 171 -13.39 -4.37 -1.71
N ASP A 172 -13.78 -3.84 -0.57
CA ASP A 172 -14.82 -2.81 -0.52
C ASP A 172 -14.19 -1.45 -0.83
N MET A 173 -14.50 -0.86 -1.97
CA MET A 173 -13.92 0.41 -2.41
C MET A 173 -14.24 1.58 -1.46
N ARG A 174 -15.28 1.47 -0.61
CA ARG A 174 -15.58 2.43 0.46
C ARG A 174 -14.51 2.44 1.55
N ASN A 175 -13.69 1.39 1.64
CA ASN A 175 -12.65 1.27 2.66
C ASN A 175 -11.56 2.33 2.53
N PHE A 176 -11.32 2.89 1.34
CA PHE A 176 -10.33 3.98 1.20
C PHE A 176 -10.76 5.22 2.00
N ALA A 177 -12.03 5.63 1.88
CA ALA A 177 -12.58 6.74 2.66
C ALA A 177 -12.66 6.39 4.16
N ARG A 178 -13.10 5.17 4.53
CA ARG A 178 -13.23 4.72 5.92
C ARG A 178 -11.88 4.63 6.63
N LEU A 179 -10.86 4.02 5.99
CA LEU A 179 -9.50 3.92 6.55
C LEU A 179 -8.88 5.30 6.72
N ARG A 180 -9.04 6.19 5.72
CA ARG A 180 -8.53 7.56 5.83
C ARG A 180 -9.17 8.31 6.99
N SER A 181 -10.50 8.21 7.14
CA SER A 181 -11.23 8.83 8.24
C SER A 181 -10.82 8.26 9.60
N ALA A 182 -10.69 6.94 9.72
CA ALA A 182 -10.38 6.27 10.99
C ALA A 182 -8.92 6.44 11.43
N CYS A 183 -7.99 6.41 10.47
CA CYS A 183 -6.55 6.36 10.75
C CYS A 183 -5.87 7.73 10.64
N GLY A 184 -6.41 8.65 9.84
CA GLY A 184 -5.77 9.94 9.55
C GLY A 184 -4.41 9.78 8.86
N THR A 185 -4.28 8.79 7.97
CA THR A 185 -3.05 8.43 7.25
C THR A 185 -3.35 8.14 5.78
N PRO A 186 -2.34 8.23 4.88
CA PRO A 186 -2.47 7.73 3.53
C PRO A 186 -2.92 6.26 3.48
N VAL A 187 -3.74 5.92 2.48
CA VAL A 187 -4.28 4.58 2.27
C VAL A 187 -3.75 4.00 0.97
N VAL A 188 -3.02 2.90 1.08
CA VAL A 188 -2.44 2.16 -0.05
C VAL A 188 -3.41 1.06 -0.48
N TYR A 189 -3.56 0.86 -1.77
CA TYR A 189 -4.22 -0.32 -2.33
C TYR A 189 -3.19 -1.40 -2.68
N ASP A 190 -3.34 -2.59 -2.13
CA ASP A 190 -2.55 -3.77 -2.47
C ASP A 190 -3.26 -4.57 -3.57
N GLY A 191 -2.87 -4.35 -4.82
CA GLY A 191 -3.45 -5.03 -5.97
C GLY A 191 -3.03 -6.49 -6.10
N THR A 192 -1.85 -6.83 -5.56
CA THR A 192 -1.33 -8.21 -5.60
C THR A 192 -2.09 -9.15 -4.67
N HIS A 193 -2.18 -8.76 -3.40
CA HIS A 193 -2.75 -9.65 -2.38
C HIS A 193 -4.28 -9.57 -2.32
N ALA A 194 -4.89 -8.55 -2.91
CA ALA A 194 -6.35 -8.42 -3.00
C ALA A 194 -7.00 -9.48 -3.91
N VAL A 195 -6.24 -10.01 -4.88
CA VAL A 195 -6.71 -11.04 -5.82
C VAL A 195 -6.30 -12.47 -5.45
N GLN A 196 -5.72 -12.66 -4.24
CA GLN A 196 -5.41 -13.99 -3.74
C GLN A 196 -6.68 -14.80 -3.50
N GLN A 197 -6.55 -16.10 -3.77
CA GLN A 197 -7.53 -17.13 -3.42
C GLN A 197 -6.93 -18.05 -2.34
N PRO A 198 -7.10 -17.73 -1.04
CA PRO A 198 -6.49 -18.48 0.04
C PRO A 198 -6.86 -19.96 0.02
N GLY A 199 -5.86 -20.85 0.01
CA GLY A 199 -6.07 -22.28 0.04
C GLY A 199 -6.50 -22.93 -1.29
N GLN A 200 -6.69 -22.18 -2.36
CA GLN A 200 -7.15 -22.70 -3.66
C GLN A 200 -6.01 -23.04 -4.62
N GLY A 201 -4.78 -22.73 -4.28
CA GLY A 201 -3.60 -23.12 -5.06
C GLY A 201 -3.19 -24.56 -4.82
N PRO A 202 -2.22 -25.07 -5.61
CA PRO A 202 -1.69 -26.42 -5.44
C PRO A 202 -1.29 -26.69 -4.00
N GLU A 203 -1.73 -27.85 -3.50
CA GLU A 203 -1.40 -28.33 -2.16
C GLU A 203 -1.82 -27.37 -1.02
N GLY A 204 -2.87 -26.55 -1.19
CA GLY A 204 -3.37 -25.61 -0.18
C GLY A 204 -2.56 -24.31 -0.09
N SER A 205 -1.74 -24.00 -1.08
CA SER A 205 -1.14 -22.68 -1.24
C SER A 205 -2.20 -21.64 -1.66
N SER A 206 -1.85 -20.37 -1.65
CA SER A 206 -2.73 -19.34 -2.24
C SER A 206 -2.71 -19.44 -3.76
N GLY A 207 -3.88 -19.57 -4.36
CA GLY A 207 -4.12 -19.27 -5.76
C GLY A 207 -4.27 -17.77 -5.96
N GLY A 208 -4.63 -17.36 -7.17
CA GLY A 208 -4.90 -15.96 -7.47
C GLY A 208 -5.37 -15.74 -8.89
N LEU A 209 -5.93 -14.55 -9.09
CA LEU A 209 -6.55 -14.12 -10.35
C LEU A 209 -5.86 -12.84 -10.87
N ARG A 210 -4.64 -13.02 -11.44
CA ARG A 210 -3.79 -11.92 -11.97
C ARG A 210 -4.57 -10.95 -12.87
N ASP A 211 -5.47 -11.46 -13.71
CA ASP A 211 -6.24 -10.68 -14.66
C ASP A 211 -7.20 -9.69 -13.99
N LEU A 212 -7.51 -9.88 -12.71
CA LEU A 212 -8.33 -8.95 -11.93
C LEU A 212 -7.52 -7.81 -11.31
N ILE A 213 -6.18 -7.84 -11.37
CA ILE A 213 -5.34 -6.75 -10.81
C ILE A 213 -5.65 -5.41 -11.51
N PRO A 214 -5.60 -5.29 -12.86
CA PRO A 214 -5.81 -4.01 -13.51
C PRO A 214 -7.20 -3.40 -13.21
N PRO A 215 -8.33 -4.09 -13.39
CA PRO A 215 -9.64 -3.49 -13.13
C PRO A 215 -9.84 -3.07 -11.67
N LEU A 216 -9.35 -3.85 -10.70
CA LEU A 216 -9.44 -3.49 -9.28
C LEU A 216 -8.49 -2.34 -8.92
N LEU A 217 -7.31 -2.28 -9.53
CA LEU A 217 -6.37 -1.17 -9.35
C LEU A 217 -6.97 0.15 -9.83
N TYR A 218 -7.62 0.14 -11.02
CA TYR A 218 -8.27 1.32 -11.56
C TYR A 218 -9.46 1.76 -10.71
N ALA A 219 -10.26 0.79 -10.21
CA ALA A 219 -11.34 1.08 -9.29
C ALA A 219 -10.83 1.69 -7.96
N ALA A 220 -9.72 1.18 -7.41
CA ALA A 220 -9.09 1.72 -6.21
C ALA A 220 -8.52 3.14 -6.42
N ALA A 221 -7.91 3.39 -7.58
CA ALA A 221 -7.43 4.71 -7.98
C ALA A 221 -8.58 5.73 -8.02
N ALA A 222 -9.71 5.36 -8.64
CA ALA A 222 -10.93 6.17 -8.69
C ALA A 222 -11.57 6.35 -7.31
N ALA A 223 -11.54 5.32 -6.46
CA ALA A 223 -12.12 5.35 -5.11
C ALA A 223 -11.28 6.10 -4.07
N GLY A 224 -10.10 6.60 -4.46
CA GLY A 224 -9.30 7.48 -3.64
C GLY A 224 -8.13 6.82 -2.91
N ALA A 225 -7.57 5.72 -3.39
CA ALA A 225 -6.28 5.23 -2.91
C ALA A 225 -5.20 6.33 -3.06
N ASP A 226 -4.32 6.47 -2.07
CA ASP A 226 -3.22 7.45 -2.11
C ASP A 226 -1.96 6.87 -2.75
N GLY A 227 -1.81 5.55 -2.72
CA GLY A 227 -0.71 4.82 -3.34
C GLY A 227 -1.10 3.40 -3.70
N PHE A 228 -0.22 2.73 -4.43
CA PHE A 228 -0.44 1.38 -4.92
C PHE A 228 0.69 0.46 -4.46
N PHE A 229 0.34 -0.80 -4.17
CA PHE A 229 1.28 -1.86 -3.87
C PHE A 229 1.09 -2.97 -4.90
N LEU A 230 2.15 -3.24 -5.69
CA LEU A 230 2.10 -4.21 -6.79
C LEU A 230 3.37 -5.06 -6.78
N GLU A 231 3.24 -6.37 -6.61
CA GLU A 231 4.37 -7.28 -6.81
C GLU A 231 4.52 -7.58 -8.30
N THR A 232 5.77 -7.63 -8.74
CA THR A 232 6.14 -7.84 -10.14
C THR A 232 7.36 -8.75 -10.24
N HIS A 233 7.45 -9.51 -11.32
CA HIS A 233 8.54 -10.43 -11.57
C HIS A 233 8.77 -10.58 -13.08
N PRO A 234 10.01 -10.75 -13.55
CA PRO A 234 10.27 -10.98 -14.98
C PRO A 234 9.56 -12.21 -15.56
N ASP A 235 9.36 -13.23 -14.74
CA ASP A 235 8.64 -14.47 -15.08
C ASP A 235 7.84 -14.92 -13.85
N PRO A 236 6.62 -14.39 -13.62
CA PRO A 236 5.82 -14.67 -12.42
C PRO A 236 5.55 -16.14 -12.17
N ASP A 237 5.45 -16.96 -13.21
CA ASP A 237 5.11 -18.37 -13.07
C ASP A 237 6.28 -19.20 -12.49
N ARG A 238 7.49 -18.64 -12.49
CA ARG A 238 8.68 -19.21 -11.85
C ARG A 238 9.02 -18.62 -10.50
N ALA A 239 8.25 -17.62 -10.05
CA ALA A 239 8.48 -16.99 -8.75
C ALA A 239 8.27 -17.97 -7.60
N PRO A 240 9.08 -17.94 -6.54
CA PRO A 240 8.98 -18.89 -5.42
C PRO A 240 7.75 -18.62 -4.52
N SER A 241 7.08 -17.49 -4.71
CA SER A 241 5.91 -17.06 -3.93
C SER A 241 5.01 -16.15 -4.75
N ASP A 242 3.70 -16.27 -4.54
CA ASP A 242 2.65 -15.39 -5.07
C ASP A 242 2.63 -15.21 -6.60
N GLY A 243 3.29 -16.10 -7.34
CA GLY A 243 3.36 -16.05 -8.81
C GLY A 243 2.02 -15.78 -9.50
N PRO A 244 0.91 -16.49 -9.16
CA PRO A 244 -0.41 -16.24 -9.75
C PRO A 244 -0.96 -14.81 -9.53
N ASN A 245 -0.39 -14.05 -8.60
CA ASN A 245 -0.82 -12.70 -8.22
C ASN A 245 0.15 -11.60 -8.65
N MET A 246 1.26 -11.95 -9.29
CA MET A 246 2.25 -10.97 -9.74
C MET A 246 1.98 -10.48 -11.15
N ILE A 247 2.27 -9.21 -11.38
CA ILE A 247 2.27 -8.60 -12.72
C ILE A 247 3.61 -8.93 -13.40
N PRO A 248 3.60 -9.38 -14.66
CA PRO A 248 4.83 -9.45 -15.47
C PRO A 248 5.51 -8.08 -15.53
N LEU A 249 6.83 -8.05 -15.33
CA LEU A 249 7.60 -6.80 -15.22
C LEU A 249 7.45 -5.88 -16.43
N ASP A 250 7.36 -6.46 -17.63
CA ASP A 250 7.17 -5.75 -18.89
C ASP A 250 5.77 -5.12 -19.05
N GLN A 251 4.77 -5.59 -18.30
CA GLN A 251 3.40 -5.05 -18.33
C GLN A 251 3.17 -3.96 -17.27
N LEU A 252 4.02 -3.91 -16.24
CA LEU A 252 3.79 -3.04 -15.06
C LEU A 252 3.63 -1.56 -15.46
N ALA A 253 4.50 -1.04 -16.33
CA ALA A 253 4.49 0.36 -16.71
C ALA A 253 3.17 0.79 -17.39
N GLY A 254 2.61 -0.05 -18.26
CA GLY A 254 1.33 0.22 -18.92
C GLY A 254 0.17 0.24 -17.94
N ILE A 255 0.12 -0.74 -17.04
CA ILE A 255 -0.93 -0.85 -16.02
C ILE A 255 -0.87 0.35 -15.05
N VAL A 256 0.32 0.70 -14.58
CA VAL A 256 0.50 1.85 -13.65
C VAL A 256 0.15 3.17 -14.34
N SER A 257 0.53 3.37 -15.61
CA SER A 257 0.18 4.59 -16.35
C SER A 257 -1.32 4.82 -16.39
N ILE A 258 -2.11 3.80 -16.71
CA ILE A 258 -3.58 3.91 -16.73
C ILE A 258 -4.13 4.19 -15.32
N ALA A 259 -3.57 3.55 -14.28
CA ALA A 259 -4.00 3.81 -12.90
C ALA A 259 -3.74 5.27 -12.49
N LEU A 260 -2.62 5.88 -12.94
CA LEU A 260 -2.32 7.29 -12.71
C LEU A 260 -3.31 8.21 -13.43
N ASP A 261 -3.66 7.91 -14.68
CA ASP A 261 -4.65 8.69 -15.43
C ASP A 261 -6.01 8.69 -14.73
N VAL A 262 -6.46 7.53 -14.27
CA VAL A 262 -7.70 7.38 -13.48
C VAL A 262 -7.61 8.15 -12.17
N TRP A 263 -6.49 8.06 -11.46
CA TRP A 263 -6.26 8.76 -10.20
C TRP A 263 -6.34 10.27 -10.37
N HIS A 264 -5.70 10.83 -11.41
CA HIS A 264 -5.74 12.26 -11.72
C HIS A 264 -7.14 12.72 -12.12
N ALA A 265 -7.85 11.94 -12.94
CA ALA A 265 -9.21 12.27 -13.35
C ALA A 265 -10.18 12.33 -12.15
N ALA A 266 -10.09 11.36 -11.22
CA ALA A 266 -10.92 11.34 -10.02
C ALA A 266 -10.67 12.55 -9.11
N ARG A 267 -9.41 12.93 -8.87
CA ARG A 267 -9.03 14.08 -8.04
C ARG A 267 -9.44 15.42 -8.68
N ALA A 268 -9.39 15.55 -10.00
CA ALA A 268 -9.88 16.72 -10.70
C ALA A 268 -11.40 16.89 -10.52
N GLY A 269 -12.15 15.78 -10.56
CA GLY A 269 -13.59 15.76 -10.29
C GLY A 269 -13.94 16.22 -8.87
N ASP A 270 -13.23 15.72 -7.84
CA ASP A 270 -13.42 16.13 -6.45
C ASP A 270 -13.20 17.62 -6.24
N THR A 271 -12.17 18.19 -6.85
CA THR A 271 -11.86 19.62 -6.79
C THR A 271 -12.96 20.47 -7.43
N ALA A 272 -13.51 20.03 -8.55
CA ALA A 272 -14.61 20.71 -9.24
C ALA A 272 -15.90 20.68 -8.42
N ALA A 273 -16.24 19.52 -7.83
CA ALA A 273 -17.40 19.35 -6.96
C ALA A 273 -17.31 20.22 -5.69
N ALA A 274 -16.13 20.30 -5.06
CA ALA A 274 -15.91 21.15 -3.88
C ALA A 274 -16.10 22.65 -4.22
N ARG A 275 -15.66 23.12 -5.38
CA ARG A 275 -15.86 24.51 -5.83
C ARG A 275 -17.33 24.83 -6.09
N SER A 276 -18.08 23.91 -6.66
CA SER A 276 -19.53 24.09 -6.91
C SER A 276 -20.35 24.16 -5.62
N GLN A 277 -19.99 23.43 -4.59
CA GLN A 277 -20.65 23.45 -3.27
C GLN A 277 -20.28 24.71 -2.46
N GLY A 278 -19.05 25.21 -2.57
CA GLY A 278 -18.62 26.46 -1.92
C GLY A 278 -19.32 27.70 -2.47
N GLY A 279 -19.58 27.75 -3.78
CA GLY A 279 -20.32 28.83 -4.43
C GLY A 279 -21.80 28.92 -4.02
N GLY A 280 -22.44 27.78 -3.71
CA GLY A 280 -23.85 27.73 -3.27
C GLY A 280 -24.09 28.26 -1.86
N ARG A 281 -23.13 28.09 -0.95
CA ARG A 281 -23.26 28.59 0.43
C ARG A 281 -23.19 30.13 0.53
N ALA A 282 -22.34 30.77 -0.25
CA ALA A 282 -22.25 32.24 -0.25
C ALA A 282 -23.53 32.92 -0.74
N VAL A 283 -24.24 32.34 -1.71
CA VAL A 283 -25.49 32.87 -2.27
C VAL A 283 -26.68 32.70 -1.30
N VAL A 284 -26.67 31.68 -0.44
CA VAL A 284 -27.77 31.43 0.53
C VAL A 284 -27.62 32.36 1.75
N GLU A 285 -26.41 32.65 2.21
CA GLU A 285 -26.19 33.59 3.32
C GLU A 285 -26.55 35.06 2.94
N ASP A 286 -26.32 35.48 1.71
CA ASP A 286 -26.67 36.83 1.26
C ASP A 286 -28.19 37.02 1.13
N ARG A 287 -28.96 35.98 0.78
CA ARG A 287 -30.44 36.04 0.75
C ARG A 287 -31.08 36.04 2.14
N ALA A 288 -30.46 35.48 3.17
CA ALA A 288 -30.98 35.49 4.52
C ALA A 288 -30.85 36.84 5.23
N ARG A 289 -29.95 37.74 4.77
CA ARG A 289 -29.76 39.08 5.30
C ARG A 289 -30.73 40.15 4.71
N ALA A 290 -31.50 39.80 3.71
CA ALA A 290 -32.36 40.74 2.97
C ALA A 290 -33.83 40.78 3.43
N VAL A 291 -34.19 40.15 4.57
CA VAL A 291 -35.56 40.23 5.11
C VAL A 291 -35.70 41.39 6.09
N PRO A 292 -36.48 42.45 5.77
CA PRO A 292 -36.67 43.57 6.67
C PRO A 292 -37.54 43.16 7.88
N PRO A 293 -37.37 43.78 9.06
CA PRO A 293 -38.13 43.43 10.24
C PRO A 293 -39.62 43.76 10.11
N ALA A 294 -40.47 42.83 10.49
CA ALA A 294 -41.92 43.00 10.48
C ALA A 294 -42.32 44.19 11.38
N ARG A 295 -43.11 45.16 10.84
CA ARG A 295 -43.68 46.27 11.58
C ARG A 295 -44.63 45.74 12.65
N ALA A 296 -44.40 46.09 13.91
CA ALA A 296 -45.31 45.87 15.00
C ALA A 296 -46.59 46.70 14.74
N ARG A 297 -47.74 46.04 14.72
CA ARG A 297 -49.08 46.69 14.79
C ARG A 297 -49.41 47.00 16.26
N LYS A 298 -49.79 48.28 16.47
CA LYS A 298 -50.39 48.73 17.72
C LYS A 298 -51.77 48.12 17.93
#